data_98707c9226d7c305af9d5ad72f229ca7
#
_entry.id   98707c9226d7c305af9d5ad72f229ca7
#
_cell.length_a   1.000
_cell.length_b   1.000
_cell.length_c   1.000
_cell.angle_alpha   90.00
_cell.angle_beta   90.00
_cell.angle_gamma   90.00
#
_symmetry.space_group_name_H-M   'P 1'
#
loop_
_entity.id
_entity.type
_entity.pdbx_description
1 polymer ?
#
loop_
_entity_poly.entity_id
_entity_poly.type
_entity_poly.pdbx_seq_one_letter_code
_entity_poly.pdbx_strand_id
1 'polypeptide(L)'
;RVLGEGHRLALKMRWNYAKALYKDDGATLDDLREAVETLEETARTGRRVFGGTHPITKGIEFHLRNARAALCARETPPRSA
;
A
#
# COMPACT_ATOMS: atom_id res chain seq x y z
N ARG A 1 -10.67 -17.57 19.47
CA ARG A 1 -10.42 -17.24 18.26
C ARG A 1 -9.68 -15.99 18.15
N VAL A 2 -8.64 -16.03 17.56
CA VAL A 2 -7.77 -14.95 17.51
C VAL A 2 -7.95 -14.18 16.22
N LEU A 3 -8.99 -13.45 16.13
CA LEU A 3 -9.28 -12.71 14.94
C LEU A 3 -8.21 -11.69 14.63
N GLY A 4 -7.71 -11.03 15.66
CA GLY A 4 -6.71 -10.00 15.45
C GLY A 4 -5.46 -10.53 14.80
N GLU A 5 -5.08 -11.74 15.16
CA GLU A 5 -3.90 -12.33 14.61
C GLU A 5 -4.07 -12.70 13.16
N GLY A 6 -5.24 -13.23 12.81
CA GLY A 6 -5.51 -13.55 11.42
C GLY A 6 -5.53 -12.31 10.56
N HIS A 7 -6.11 -11.22 11.07
CA HIS A 7 -6.12 -9.96 10.35
C HIS A 7 -4.73 -9.40 10.18
N ARG A 8 -3.91 -9.50 11.21
CA ARG A 8 -2.55 -9.00 11.13
C ARG A 8 -1.77 -9.70 10.03
N LEU A 9 -1.91 -11.01 9.97
CA LEU A 9 -1.19 -11.78 8.97
C LEU A 9 -1.66 -11.43 7.57
N ALA A 10 -2.97 -11.36 7.39
CA ALA A 10 -3.53 -11.03 6.09
C ALA A 10 -3.10 -9.64 5.63
N LEU A 11 -3.12 -8.68 6.56
CA LEU A 11 -2.73 -7.32 6.21
C LEU A 11 -1.25 -7.24 5.86
N LYS A 12 -0.42 -7.98 6.59
CA LYS A 12 1.00 -7.97 6.30
C LYS A 12 1.29 -8.60 4.95
N MET A 13 0.59 -9.65 4.60
CA MET A 13 0.79 -10.29 3.31
C MET A 13 0.40 -9.36 2.18
N ARG A 14 -0.72 -8.68 2.31
CA ARG A 14 -1.15 -7.72 1.29
C ARG A 14 -0.19 -6.55 1.21
N TRP A 15 0.28 -6.10 2.34
CA TRP A 15 1.24 -5.02 2.41
C TRP A 15 2.51 -5.40 1.66
N ASN A 16 3.03 -6.59 1.95
CA ASN A 16 4.25 -7.05 1.29
C ASN A 16 4.04 -7.23 -0.20
N TYR A 17 2.90 -7.74 -0.59
CA TYR A 17 2.57 -7.91 -2.00
C TYR A 17 2.58 -6.56 -2.72
N ALA A 18 1.90 -5.58 -2.15
CA ALA A 18 1.83 -4.27 -2.76
C ALA A 18 3.19 -3.59 -2.79
N LYS A 19 3.96 -3.77 -1.71
CA LYS A 19 5.29 -3.19 -1.65
C LYS A 19 6.16 -3.75 -2.76
N ALA A 20 6.09 -5.05 -3.01
CA ALA A 20 6.85 -5.66 -4.07
C ALA A 20 6.43 -5.09 -5.42
N LEU A 21 5.14 -4.85 -5.59
CA LEU A 21 4.64 -4.33 -6.85
C LEU A 21 5.21 -2.96 -7.17
N TYR A 22 5.20 -2.04 -6.21
CA TYR A 22 5.57 -0.68 -6.54
C TYR A 22 7.07 -0.41 -6.41
N LYS A 23 7.79 -1.27 -5.71
CA LYS A 23 9.22 -1.08 -5.56
C LYS A 23 10.03 -1.76 -6.65
N ASP A 24 9.39 -2.55 -7.47
CA ASP A 24 10.08 -3.23 -8.54
C ASP A 24 10.45 -2.20 -9.61
N ASP A 25 11.70 -2.20 -10.02
CA ASP A 25 12.16 -1.28 -11.06
C ASP A 25 11.41 -1.49 -12.36
N GLY A 26 10.98 -2.70 -12.62
CA GLY A 26 10.22 -2.98 -13.81
C GLY A 26 8.72 -2.84 -13.64
N ALA A 27 8.27 -2.21 -12.57
CA ALA A 27 6.84 -2.08 -12.32
C ALA A 27 6.17 -1.32 -13.45
N THR A 28 5.07 -1.85 -13.93
CA THR A 28 4.29 -1.19 -14.97
C THR A 28 3.30 -0.24 -14.31
N LEU A 29 2.66 0.56 -15.13
CA LEU A 29 1.63 1.46 -14.63
C LEU A 29 0.51 0.67 -13.95
N ASP A 30 0.14 -0.46 -14.54
CA ASP A 30 -0.88 -1.32 -13.95
C ASP A 30 -0.43 -1.86 -12.59
N ASP A 31 0.84 -2.22 -12.47
CA ASP A 31 1.37 -2.69 -11.20
C ASP A 31 1.27 -1.61 -10.14
N LEU A 32 1.57 -0.38 -10.51
CA LEU A 32 1.50 0.73 -9.57
C LEU A 32 0.07 1.00 -9.15
N ARG A 33 -0.86 0.92 -10.09
CA ARG A 33 -2.27 1.11 -9.76
C ARG A 33 -2.75 0.02 -8.82
N GLU A 34 -2.37 -1.20 -9.09
CA GLU A 34 -2.76 -2.31 -8.24
C GLU A 34 -2.18 -2.14 -6.84
N ALA A 35 -0.93 -1.69 -6.75
CA ALA A 35 -0.32 -1.46 -5.45
C ALA A 35 -1.08 -0.41 -4.67
N VAL A 36 -1.45 0.68 -5.32
CA VAL A 36 -2.18 1.75 -4.65
C VAL A 36 -3.54 1.24 -4.16
N GLU A 37 -4.26 0.53 -5.03
CA GLU A 37 -5.58 0.03 -4.64
C GLU A 37 -5.48 -0.97 -3.50
N THR A 38 -4.49 -1.86 -3.57
CA THR A 38 -4.30 -2.85 -2.52
C THR A 38 -3.97 -2.16 -1.20
N LEU A 39 -3.09 -1.17 -1.23
CA LEU A 39 -2.72 -0.46 -0.02
C LEU A 39 -3.86 0.37 0.54
N GLU A 40 -4.69 0.94 -0.33
CA GLU A 40 -5.85 1.70 0.12
C GLU A 40 -6.81 0.80 0.88
N GLU A 41 -7.10 -0.36 0.32
CA GLU A 41 -7.98 -1.31 0.95
C GLU A 41 -7.38 -1.82 2.25
N THR A 42 -6.09 -2.12 2.22
CA THR A 42 -5.41 -2.66 3.38
C THR A 42 -5.36 -1.62 4.50
N ALA A 43 -5.13 -0.36 4.15
CA ALA A 43 -5.10 0.71 5.14
C ALA A 43 -6.48 0.90 5.78
N ARG A 44 -7.52 0.81 4.96
CA ARG A 44 -8.87 0.96 5.48
C ARG A 44 -9.18 -0.15 6.49
N THR A 45 -8.82 -1.37 6.14
CA THR A 45 -9.01 -2.49 7.04
C THR A 45 -8.16 -2.34 8.30
N GLY A 46 -6.93 -1.90 8.14
CA GLY A 46 -6.04 -1.71 9.29
C GLY A 46 -6.59 -0.69 10.27
N ARG A 47 -7.12 0.40 9.75
CA ARG A 47 -7.72 1.41 10.62
C ARG A 47 -8.91 0.85 11.39
N ARG A 48 -9.70 0.03 10.72
CA ARG A 48 -10.87 -0.54 11.35
C ARG A 48 -10.50 -1.56 12.40
N VAL A 49 -9.50 -2.38 12.12
CA VAL A 49 -9.14 -3.47 13.02
C VAL A 49 -8.20 -3.02 14.13
N PHE A 50 -7.19 -2.25 13.79
CA PHE A 50 -6.15 -1.87 14.74
C PHE A 50 -6.20 -0.41 15.17
N GLY A 51 -6.86 0.42 14.40
CA GLY A 51 -6.87 1.85 14.69
C GLY A 51 -5.80 2.59 13.89
N GLY A 52 -5.99 3.88 13.74
CA GLY A 52 -5.13 4.68 12.88
C GLY A 52 -3.73 4.90 13.42
N THR A 53 -3.52 4.70 14.72
CA THR A 53 -2.20 4.92 15.30
C THR A 53 -1.39 3.65 15.45
N HIS A 54 -1.96 2.51 15.10
CA HIS A 54 -1.24 1.25 15.22
C HIS A 54 -0.08 1.22 14.24
N PRO A 55 1.08 0.67 14.65
CA PRO A 55 2.25 0.66 13.77
C PRO A 55 1.99 0.00 12.42
N ILE A 56 1.20 -1.05 12.38
CA ILE A 56 0.89 -1.71 11.12
C ILE A 56 0.13 -0.77 10.21
N THR A 57 -0.87 -0.08 10.75
CA THR A 57 -1.66 0.86 9.96
C THR A 57 -0.77 1.99 9.45
N LYS A 58 0.09 2.51 10.31
CA LYS A 58 0.98 3.59 9.91
C LYS A 58 1.94 3.14 8.82
N GLY A 59 2.45 1.92 8.93
CA GLY A 59 3.34 1.40 7.91
C GLY A 59 2.65 1.25 6.57
N ILE A 60 1.41 0.76 6.59
CA ILE A 60 0.64 0.61 5.37
C ILE A 60 0.40 1.98 4.75
N GLU A 61 0.04 2.95 5.55
CA GLU A 61 -0.23 4.29 5.03
C GLU A 61 1.02 4.95 4.48
N PHE A 62 2.16 4.68 5.09
CA PHE A 62 3.42 5.19 4.59
C PHE A 62 3.68 4.64 3.18
N HIS A 63 3.49 3.35 3.00
CA HIS A 63 3.71 2.76 1.68
C HIS A 63 2.63 3.17 0.69
N LEU A 64 1.42 3.42 1.16
CA LEU A 64 0.37 3.92 0.28
C LEU A 64 0.75 5.27 -0.28
N ARG A 65 1.30 6.13 0.57
CA ARG A 65 1.74 7.45 0.12
C ARG A 65 2.84 7.33 -0.92
N ASN A 66 3.79 6.42 -0.66
CA ASN A 66 4.88 6.20 -1.60
C ASN A 66 4.39 5.63 -2.92
N ALA A 67 3.46 4.69 -2.86
CA ALA A 67 2.93 4.10 -4.07
C ALA A 67 2.15 5.12 -4.89
N ARG A 68 1.40 5.99 -4.21
CA ARG A 68 0.68 7.05 -4.91
C ARG A 68 1.63 8.01 -5.59
N ALA A 69 2.72 8.33 -4.92
CA ALA A 69 3.71 9.22 -5.51
C ALA A 69 4.34 8.59 -6.74
N ALA A 70 4.64 7.30 -6.66
CA ALA A 70 5.23 6.61 -7.80
C ALA A 70 4.25 6.55 -8.97
N LEU A 71 2.98 6.28 -8.68
CA LEU A 71 1.98 6.23 -9.72
C LEU A 71 1.78 7.59 -10.36
N CYS A 72 1.72 8.61 -9.54
CA CYS A 72 1.54 9.96 -10.02
C CYS A 72 2.69 10.37 -10.95
N ALA A 73 3.90 10.01 -10.56
CA ALA A 73 5.06 10.35 -11.37
C ALA A 73 5.02 9.66 -12.73
N ARG A 74 4.44 8.46 -12.77
CA ARG A 74 4.34 7.74 -14.04
C ARG A 74 3.21 8.27 -14.89
N GLU A 75 2.09 8.57 -14.28
CA GLU A 75 0.94 9.05 -15.01
C GLU A 75 1.10 10.49 -15.47
N THR A 76 1.80 11.29 -14.66
CA THR A 76 1.95 12.69 -14.96
C THR A 76 3.41 13.03 -14.90
N PRO A 77 4.15 12.73 -15.94
CA PRO A 77 5.59 12.95 -15.91
C PRO A 77 5.88 14.41 -15.68
N PRO A 78 6.94 14.71 -15.00
CA PRO A 78 7.29 16.08 -14.73
C PRO A 78 7.47 16.82 -16.04
N ARG A 79 6.87 17.99 -16.09
CA ARG A 79 7.00 18.74 -17.27
C ARG A 79 8.28 19.35 -17.18
N SER A 80 9.13 19.07 -17.89
CA SER A 80 10.37 19.68 -17.80
C SER A 80 10.28 21.00 -18.29
N ALA A 81 9.33 21.37 -18.50
CA ALA A 81 9.14 22.68 -19.00
C ALA A 81 10.13 23.58 -18.80
#